data_7ff40b8c338ce1048eae837f1b38d68e
#
_entry.id   7ff40b8c338ce1048eae837f1b38d68e
#
_cell.length_a   1.000
_cell.length_b   1.000
_cell.length_c   1.000
_cell.angle_alpha   90.00
_cell.angle_beta   90.00
_cell.angle_gamma   90.00
#
_symmetry.space_group_name_H-M   'P 1'
#
loop_
_entity.id
_entity.type
_entity.pdbx_description
1 polymer ?
#
loop_
_entity_poly.entity_id
_entity_poly.type
_entity_poly.pdbx_seq_one_letter_code
_entity_poly.pdbx_strand_id
1 'polypeptide(L)'
;VNDIYSGFRGFTKELYYRLEQRCTGMEFATEMIIKASLFRAKIAEIPITLHRDGRKSHAPHLKTFRDGWRTLRFFMLFSPRWLFLMPGVFLIFLGVLGYCVALPAATIKGITFDAHTLLISSLAVLCGYQAIVFAVFTRTYAVAEGLMPEDPKLTGFFNWVTLEPGLIAAAAW
;
A
#
# COMPACT_ATOMS: atom_id res chain seq x y z
N VAL A 1 -15.97 8.20 3.09
CA VAL A 1 -16.77 7.32 3.96
C VAL A 1 -16.33 7.55 5.38
N ASN A 2 -17.26 7.94 6.26
CA ASN A 2 -16.96 8.29 7.66
C ASN A 2 -16.96 7.05 8.57
N ASP A 3 -17.80 6.06 8.28
CA ASP A 3 -17.87 4.82 9.05
C ASP A 3 -17.74 3.59 8.13
N ILE A 4 -16.55 2.99 8.17
CA ILE A 4 -16.22 1.80 7.39
C ILE A 4 -16.81 0.52 8.03
N TYR A 5 -17.12 0.56 9.32
CA TYR A 5 -17.57 -0.62 10.06
C TYR A 5 -19.07 -0.70 10.29
N SER A 6 -19.84 0.26 9.79
CA SER A 6 -21.29 0.18 9.87
C SER A 6 -21.80 -1.13 9.27
N GLY A 7 -22.53 -1.91 10.04
CA GLY A 7 -23.15 -3.15 9.58
C GLY A 7 -24.37 -2.93 8.70
N PHE A 8 -24.94 -1.71 8.70
CA PHE A 8 -26.15 -1.39 7.92
C PHE A 8 -25.76 -0.89 6.53
N ARG A 9 -25.89 -1.73 5.51
CA ARG A 9 -25.45 -1.44 4.13
C ARG A 9 -26.45 -1.95 3.12
N GLY A 10 -26.75 -1.11 2.12
CA GLY A 10 -27.48 -1.50 0.93
C GLY A 10 -26.56 -1.43 -0.30
N PHE A 11 -26.66 -2.38 -1.19
CA PHE A 11 -25.92 -2.40 -2.46
C PHE A 11 -26.76 -3.10 -3.54
N THR A 12 -26.50 -2.76 -4.78
CA THR A 12 -27.16 -3.42 -5.91
C THR A 12 -26.51 -4.76 -6.21
N LYS A 13 -27.31 -5.70 -6.72
CA LYS A 13 -26.82 -7.02 -7.14
C LYS A 13 -25.69 -6.92 -8.18
N GLU A 14 -25.81 -5.97 -9.11
CA GLU A 14 -24.79 -5.71 -10.14
C GLU A 14 -23.46 -5.26 -9.54
N LEU A 15 -23.50 -4.33 -8.57
CA LEU A 15 -22.31 -3.88 -7.88
C LEU A 15 -21.65 -5.03 -7.12
N TYR A 16 -22.43 -5.86 -6.43
CA TYR A 16 -21.91 -7.02 -5.70
C TYR A 16 -21.11 -7.97 -6.60
N TYR A 17 -21.64 -8.34 -7.74
CA TYR A 17 -20.95 -9.21 -8.69
C TYR A 17 -19.72 -8.53 -9.30
N ARG A 18 -19.78 -7.22 -9.59
CA ARG A 18 -18.66 -6.46 -10.14
C ARG A 18 -17.49 -6.35 -9.15
N LEU A 19 -17.77 -6.32 -7.86
CA LEU A 19 -16.74 -6.20 -6.82
C LEU A 19 -16.00 -7.52 -6.55
N GLU A 20 -16.52 -8.67 -6.99
CA GLU A 20 -15.91 -10.00 -6.82
C GLU A 20 -15.29 -10.20 -5.44
N GLN A 21 -16.12 -10.08 -4.39
CA GLN A 21 -15.63 -10.13 -3.02
C GLN A 21 -15.11 -11.52 -2.67
N ARG A 22 -13.96 -11.56 -2.01
CA ARG A 22 -13.26 -12.81 -1.66
C ARG A 22 -13.19 -13.04 -0.14
N CYS A 23 -13.29 -11.99 0.67
CA CYS A 23 -13.23 -12.12 2.13
C CYS A 23 -14.58 -12.49 2.74
N THR A 24 -14.57 -13.41 3.70
CA THR A 24 -15.78 -13.91 4.36
C THR A 24 -15.93 -13.51 5.82
N GLY A 25 -14.97 -12.78 6.38
CA GLY A 25 -14.94 -12.38 7.78
C GLY A 25 -15.25 -10.90 8.01
N MET A 26 -14.66 -10.34 9.07
CA MET A 26 -14.77 -8.91 9.40
C MET A 26 -14.20 -8.03 8.28
N GLU A 27 -13.29 -8.55 7.48
CA GLU A 27 -12.67 -7.89 6.33
C GLU A 27 -13.65 -7.67 5.16
N PHE A 28 -14.75 -8.43 5.09
CA PHE A 28 -15.78 -8.30 4.04
C PHE A 28 -16.29 -6.87 3.90
N ALA A 29 -16.60 -6.25 5.04
CA ALA A 29 -17.10 -4.88 5.08
C ALA A 29 -16.08 -3.87 4.56
N THR A 30 -14.82 -4.08 4.92
CA THR A 30 -13.69 -3.24 4.51
C THR A 30 -13.35 -3.45 3.04
N GLU A 31 -13.33 -4.71 2.56
CA GLU A 31 -13.10 -5.04 1.16
C GLU A 31 -14.13 -4.39 0.25
N MET A 32 -15.42 -4.45 0.63
CA MET A 32 -16.50 -3.84 -0.13
C MET A 32 -16.28 -2.35 -0.33
N ILE A 33 -15.96 -1.61 0.72
CA ILE A 33 -15.75 -0.15 0.64
C ILE A 33 -14.49 0.18 -0.16
N ILE A 34 -13.40 -0.53 0.05
CA ILE A 34 -12.15 -0.32 -0.69
C ILE A 34 -12.38 -0.56 -2.18
N LYS A 35 -12.95 -1.70 -2.55
CA LYS A 35 -13.23 -2.03 -3.95
C LYS A 35 -14.25 -1.06 -4.56
N ALA A 36 -15.33 -0.73 -3.86
CA ALA A 36 -16.30 0.26 -4.33
C ALA A 36 -15.63 1.63 -4.60
N SER A 37 -14.72 2.05 -3.73
CA SER A 37 -13.95 3.28 -3.93
C SER A 37 -12.99 3.17 -5.12
N LEU A 38 -12.25 2.06 -5.23
CA LEU A 38 -11.31 1.81 -6.32
C LEU A 38 -12.01 1.76 -7.69
N PHE A 39 -13.15 1.10 -7.77
CA PHE A 39 -13.98 1.03 -8.98
C PHE A 39 -14.88 2.26 -9.20
N ARG A 40 -14.68 3.32 -8.40
CA ARG A 40 -15.41 4.59 -8.48
C ARG A 40 -16.95 4.41 -8.44
N ALA A 41 -17.43 3.49 -7.63
CA ALA A 41 -18.86 3.33 -7.40
C ALA A 41 -19.42 4.55 -6.67
N LYS A 42 -20.65 4.90 -6.94
CA LYS A 42 -21.36 5.98 -6.22
C LYS A 42 -21.71 5.49 -4.84
N ILE A 43 -21.10 6.09 -3.80
CA ILE A 43 -21.36 5.78 -2.40
C ILE A 43 -22.14 6.96 -1.79
N ALA A 44 -23.25 6.67 -1.15
CA ALA A 44 -24.03 7.63 -0.37
C ALA A 44 -24.05 7.20 1.09
N GLU A 45 -23.92 8.14 2.00
CA GLU A 45 -24.02 7.91 3.45
C GLU A 45 -25.30 8.57 3.96
N ILE A 46 -26.06 7.83 4.73
CA ILE A 46 -27.28 8.31 5.36
C ILE A 46 -27.02 8.34 6.87
N PRO A 47 -27.22 9.48 7.55
CA PRO A 47 -27.06 9.56 8.99
C PRO A 47 -28.10 8.69 9.69
N ILE A 48 -27.65 7.86 10.60
CA ILE A 48 -28.49 7.01 11.44
C ILE A 48 -28.22 7.28 12.92
N THR A 49 -29.20 7.05 13.77
CA THR A 49 -29.01 7.12 15.22
C THR A 49 -28.52 5.76 15.73
N LEU A 50 -27.31 5.73 16.28
CA LEU A 50 -26.77 4.52 16.90
C LEU A 50 -27.20 4.48 18.36
N HIS A 51 -28.02 3.50 18.72
CA HIS A 51 -28.40 3.23 20.10
C HIS A 51 -27.35 2.41 20.82
N ARG A 52 -27.31 2.48 22.15
CA ARG A 52 -26.41 1.65 22.97
C ARG A 52 -26.69 0.18 22.73
N ASP A 53 -25.63 -0.62 22.76
CA ASP A 53 -25.72 -2.07 22.61
C ASP A 53 -26.62 -2.64 23.73
N GLY A 54 -27.74 -3.26 23.37
CA GLY A 54 -28.67 -3.92 24.28
C GLY A 54 -28.29 -5.33 24.69
N ARG A 55 -27.10 -5.81 24.29
CA ARG A 55 -26.61 -7.14 24.60
C ARG A 55 -26.35 -7.29 26.09
N LYS A 56 -26.98 -8.31 26.71
CA LYS A 56 -26.76 -8.66 28.11
C LYS A 56 -26.22 -10.09 28.29
N SER A 57 -26.24 -10.91 27.22
CA SER A 57 -26.00 -12.36 27.32
C SER A 57 -24.57 -12.78 26.97
N HIS A 58 -23.81 -12.01 26.23
CA HIS A 58 -22.44 -12.38 25.80
C HIS A 58 -21.58 -11.14 25.51
N ALA A 59 -20.26 -11.31 25.65
CA ALA A 59 -19.29 -10.28 25.31
C ALA A 59 -19.25 -10.00 23.81
N PRO A 60 -18.84 -8.79 23.37
CA PRO A 60 -18.66 -8.47 21.95
C PRO A 60 -17.73 -9.47 21.28
N HIS A 61 -18.10 -9.96 20.09
CA HIS A 61 -17.27 -10.88 19.31
C HIS A 61 -16.00 -10.20 18.76
N LEU A 62 -15.97 -8.88 18.74
CA LEU A 62 -14.86 -8.08 18.24
C LEU A 62 -13.68 -8.10 19.22
N LYS A 63 -12.55 -8.66 18.80
CA LYS A 63 -11.28 -8.60 19.53
C LYS A 63 -10.46 -7.43 18.99
N THR A 64 -10.60 -6.27 19.61
CA THR A 64 -10.11 -4.98 19.12
C THR A 64 -8.69 -5.01 18.59
N PHE A 65 -7.73 -5.58 19.30
CA PHE A 65 -6.33 -5.61 18.85
C PHE A 65 -6.11 -6.56 17.66
N ARG A 66 -6.65 -7.77 17.73
CA ARG A 66 -6.48 -8.79 16.68
C ARG A 66 -7.19 -8.38 15.39
N ASP A 67 -8.40 -7.90 15.51
CA ASP A 67 -9.20 -7.52 14.35
C ASP A 67 -8.70 -6.20 13.77
N GLY A 68 -8.24 -5.26 14.59
CA GLY A 68 -7.56 -4.04 14.18
C GLY A 68 -6.27 -4.32 13.41
N TRP A 69 -5.43 -5.26 13.89
CA TRP A 69 -4.21 -5.67 13.20
C TRP A 69 -4.51 -6.33 11.83
N ARG A 70 -5.53 -7.20 11.77
CA ARG A 70 -5.96 -7.83 10.51
C ARG A 70 -6.45 -6.79 9.51
N THR A 71 -7.23 -5.84 9.96
CA THR A 71 -7.72 -4.73 9.12
C THR A 71 -6.58 -3.85 8.64
N LEU A 72 -5.64 -3.47 9.50
CA LEU A 72 -4.47 -2.69 9.12
C LEU A 72 -3.66 -3.42 8.04
N ARG A 73 -3.37 -4.72 8.25
CA ARG A 73 -2.69 -5.55 7.26
C ARG A 73 -3.46 -5.60 5.94
N PHE A 74 -4.78 -5.70 5.99
CA PHE A 74 -5.63 -5.69 4.82
C PHE A 74 -5.55 -4.37 4.05
N PHE A 75 -5.62 -3.23 4.75
CA PHE A 75 -5.43 -1.91 4.14
C PHE A 75 -4.05 -1.77 3.48
N MET A 76 -3.02 -2.26 4.12
CA MET A 76 -1.65 -2.22 3.58
C MET A 76 -1.53 -3.03 2.29
N LEU A 77 -2.20 -4.18 2.19
CA LEU A 77 -2.22 -5.01 0.97
C LEU A 77 -2.86 -4.29 -0.22
N PHE A 78 -3.92 -3.52 0.03
CA PHE A 78 -4.58 -2.72 -1.02
C PHE A 78 -3.89 -1.38 -1.29
N SER A 79 -2.86 -1.03 -0.54
CA SER A 79 -2.11 0.21 -0.71
C SER A 79 -0.60 -0.02 -0.82
N PRO A 80 -0.10 -0.67 -1.89
CA PRO A 80 1.33 -0.91 -2.09
C PRO A 80 2.14 0.39 -2.15
N ARG A 81 1.49 1.50 -2.46
CA ARG A 81 2.10 2.83 -2.44
C ARG A 81 2.58 3.23 -1.04
N TRP A 82 1.77 3.00 0.00
CA TRP A 82 2.12 3.35 1.38
C TRP A 82 3.04 2.32 2.03
N LEU A 83 2.91 1.06 1.63
CA LEU A 83 3.68 -0.04 2.23
C LEU A 83 5.11 -0.10 1.68
N PHE A 84 5.30 0.11 0.39
CA PHE A 84 6.58 -0.09 -0.28
C PHE A 84 7.13 1.17 -0.95
N LEU A 85 6.30 1.90 -1.71
CA LEU A 85 6.78 3.03 -2.49
C LEU A 85 7.27 4.18 -1.61
N MET A 86 6.47 4.60 -0.62
CA MET A 86 6.85 5.72 0.26
C MET A 86 8.07 5.42 1.11
N PRO A 87 8.15 4.27 1.82
CA PRO A 87 9.37 3.90 2.54
C PRO A 87 10.57 3.72 1.62
N GLY A 88 10.38 3.17 0.42
CA GLY A 88 11.45 3.02 -0.57
C GLY A 88 12.05 4.34 -1.01
N VAL A 89 11.21 5.31 -1.38
CA VAL A 89 11.66 6.66 -1.74
C VAL A 89 12.37 7.34 -0.57
N PHE A 90 11.83 7.19 0.65
CA PHE A 90 12.45 7.76 1.85
C PHE A 90 13.83 7.15 2.12
N LEU A 91 14.00 5.84 1.98
CA LEU A 91 15.28 5.16 2.15
C LEU A 91 16.31 5.61 1.10
N ILE A 92 15.91 5.75 -0.17
CA ILE A 92 16.81 6.29 -1.21
C ILE A 92 17.23 7.71 -0.86
N PHE A 93 16.27 8.55 -0.44
CA PHE A 93 16.58 9.92 -0.05
C PHE A 93 17.58 9.98 1.11
N LEU A 94 17.39 9.18 2.16
CA LEU A 94 18.32 9.07 3.28
C LEU A 94 19.70 8.56 2.84
N GLY A 95 19.74 7.56 1.96
CA GLY A 95 20.97 7.01 1.43
C GLY A 95 21.75 8.05 0.62
N VAL A 96 21.09 8.79 -0.25
CA VAL A 96 21.71 9.89 -1.02
C VAL A 96 22.23 10.99 -0.10
N LEU A 97 21.47 11.40 0.91
CA LEU A 97 21.94 12.36 1.92
C LEU A 97 23.18 11.83 2.65
N GLY A 98 23.18 10.56 3.04
CA GLY A 98 24.34 9.94 3.68
C GLY A 98 25.58 9.95 2.78
N TYR A 99 25.43 9.72 1.49
CA TYR A 99 26.52 9.87 0.52
C TYR A 99 27.02 11.32 0.44
N CYS A 100 26.13 12.29 0.37
CA CYS A 100 26.53 13.69 0.30
C CYS A 100 27.34 14.16 1.53
N VAL A 101 27.12 13.55 2.68
CA VAL A 101 27.84 13.86 3.94
C VAL A 101 29.12 13.06 4.06
N ALA A 102 29.11 11.78 3.66
CA ALA A 102 30.23 10.87 3.86
C ALA A 102 31.32 10.98 2.78
N LEU A 103 30.97 11.31 1.52
CA LEU A 103 31.95 11.48 0.45
C LEU A 103 32.99 12.57 0.73
N PRO A 104 32.63 13.78 1.22
CA PRO A 104 33.61 14.81 1.60
C PRO A 104 34.26 14.53 2.97
N ALA A 105 34.05 13.36 3.60
CA ALA A 105 34.52 13.03 4.95
C ALA A 105 34.19 14.11 5.99
N ALA A 106 32.96 14.64 5.94
CA ALA A 106 32.55 15.73 6.77
C ALA A 106 32.62 15.40 8.26
N THR A 107 33.27 16.26 9.03
CA THR A 107 33.31 16.16 10.49
C THR A 107 32.29 17.12 11.10
N ILE A 108 31.26 16.61 11.72
CA ILE A 108 30.23 17.42 12.38
C ILE A 108 30.31 17.14 13.90
N LYS A 109 30.61 18.16 14.68
CA LYS A 109 30.71 18.06 16.15
C LYS A 109 31.66 16.96 16.65
N GLY A 110 32.78 16.71 15.98
CA GLY A 110 33.75 15.70 16.35
C GLY A 110 33.40 14.26 15.90
N ILE A 111 32.31 14.06 15.17
CA ILE A 111 31.93 12.78 14.56
C ILE A 111 32.37 12.83 13.09
N THR A 112 33.24 11.91 12.69
CA THR A 112 33.68 11.76 11.30
C THR A 112 32.73 10.79 10.59
N PHE A 113 32.14 11.25 9.49
CA PHE A 113 31.32 10.41 8.62
C PHE A 113 32.23 9.74 7.59
N ASP A 114 32.48 8.46 7.76
CA ASP A 114 33.46 7.70 6.98
C ASP A 114 32.84 6.44 6.29
N ALA A 115 33.65 5.41 6.09
CA ALA A 115 33.27 4.17 5.43
C ALA A 115 32.00 3.51 6.00
N HIS A 116 31.75 3.62 7.30
CA HIS A 116 30.56 3.05 7.93
C HIS A 116 29.29 3.76 7.46
N THR A 117 29.36 5.07 7.33
CA THR A 117 28.25 5.88 6.81
C THR A 117 27.98 5.57 5.33
N LEU A 118 29.05 5.38 4.53
CA LEU A 118 28.90 4.97 3.13
C LEU A 118 28.26 3.59 3.01
N LEU A 119 28.62 2.65 3.87
CA LEU A 119 28.02 1.33 3.89
C LEU A 119 26.52 1.37 4.19
N ILE A 120 26.14 2.10 5.24
CA ILE A 120 24.73 2.26 5.62
C ILE A 120 23.95 2.99 4.51
N SER A 121 24.55 4.00 3.90
CA SER A 121 23.94 4.75 2.80
C SER A 121 23.71 3.85 1.57
N SER A 122 24.68 3.01 1.23
CA SER A 122 24.57 2.01 0.15
C SER A 122 23.44 1.04 0.42
N LEU A 123 23.37 0.52 1.65
CA LEU A 123 22.31 -0.40 2.06
C LEU A 123 20.93 0.27 1.99
N ALA A 124 20.83 1.53 2.43
CA ALA A 124 19.58 2.29 2.36
C ALA A 124 19.11 2.50 0.92
N VAL A 125 20.01 2.85 -0.01
CA VAL A 125 19.70 2.98 -1.43
C VAL A 125 19.25 1.65 -2.02
N LEU A 126 19.98 0.55 -1.72
CA LEU A 126 19.64 -0.78 -2.23
C LEU A 126 18.28 -1.26 -1.73
N CYS A 127 18.02 -1.15 -0.43
CA CYS A 127 16.73 -1.53 0.16
C CYS A 127 15.59 -0.63 -0.37
N GLY A 128 15.85 0.64 -0.55
CA GLY A 128 14.89 1.58 -1.11
C GLY A 128 14.53 1.25 -2.56
N TYR A 129 15.52 0.92 -3.37
CA TYR A 129 15.31 0.46 -4.75
C TYR A 129 14.47 -0.83 -4.79
N GLN A 130 14.83 -1.83 -3.97
CA GLN A 130 14.07 -3.08 -3.88
C GLN A 130 12.62 -2.85 -3.46
N ALA A 131 12.39 -1.96 -2.48
CA ALA A 131 11.04 -1.62 -2.03
C ALA A 131 10.20 -0.97 -3.16
N ILE A 132 10.80 -0.08 -3.97
CA ILE A 132 10.12 0.52 -5.12
C ILE A 132 9.76 -0.53 -6.18
N VAL A 133 10.70 -1.41 -6.52
CA VAL A 133 10.45 -2.52 -7.46
C VAL A 133 9.33 -3.41 -6.95
N PHE A 134 9.32 -3.72 -5.65
CA PHE A 134 8.26 -4.50 -5.02
C PHE A 134 6.90 -3.80 -5.09
N ALA A 135 6.87 -2.47 -4.91
CA ALA A 135 5.63 -1.68 -5.07
C ALA A 135 5.04 -1.81 -6.48
N VAL A 136 5.89 -1.75 -7.51
CA VAL A 136 5.49 -1.89 -8.91
C VAL A 136 4.96 -3.31 -9.16
N PHE A 137 5.69 -4.35 -8.75
CA PHE A 137 5.25 -5.74 -8.94
C PHE A 137 3.95 -6.05 -8.22
N THR A 138 3.80 -5.64 -6.97
CA THR A 138 2.57 -5.84 -6.20
C THR A 138 1.38 -5.15 -6.87
N ARG A 139 1.60 -3.95 -7.39
CA ARG A 139 0.55 -3.22 -8.12
C ARG A 139 0.16 -3.92 -9.42
N THR A 140 1.15 -4.33 -10.21
CA THR A 140 0.93 -5.04 -11.49
C THR A 140 0.18 -6.36 -11.25
N TYR A 141 0.61 -7.13 -10.25
CA TYR A 141 -0.07 -8.37 -9.87
C TYR A 141 -1.51 -8.12 -9.44
N ALA A 142 -1.75 -7.10 -8.61
CA ALA A 142 -3.10 -6.76 -8.16
C ALA A 142 -4.04 -6.35 -9.31
N VAL A 143 -3.52 -5.69 -10.34
CA VAL A 143 -4.28 -5.36 -11.56
C VAL A 143 -4.53 -6.61 -12.40
N ALA A 144 -3.52 -7.45 -12.61
CA ALA A 144 -3.64 -8.69 -13.39
C ALA A 144 -4.66 -9.67 -12.78
N GLU A 145 -4.73 -9.75 -11.44
CA GLU A 145 -5.69 -10.59 -10.71
C GLU A 145 -7.07 -9.92 -10.55
N GLY A 146 -7.30 -8.74 -11.14
CA GLY A 146 -8.58 -8.03 -11.03
C GLY A 146 -8.89 -7.50 -9.62
N LEU A 147 -7.91 -7.46 -8.72
CA LEU A 147 -8.06 -6.92 -7.35
C LEU A 147 -8.10 -5.39 -7.36
N MET A 148 -7.49 -4.77 -8.34
CA MET A 148 -7.43 -3.32 -8.52
C MET A 148 -7.76 -2.92 -9.95
N PRO A 149 -8.37 -1.73 -10.16
CA PRO A 149 -8.60 -1.21 -11.50
C PRO A 149 -7.28 -0.90 -12.21
N GLU A 150 -7.29 -0.95 -13.53
CA GLU A 150 -6.17 -0.52 -14.35
C GLU A 150 -5.74 0.91 -14.04
N ASP A 151 -4.45 1.12 -13.94
CA ASP A 151 -3.86 2.44 -13.71
C ASP A 151 -3.22 2.94 -15.01
N PRO A 152 -3.77 4.00 -15.64
CA PRO A 152 -3.24 4.52 -16.90
C PRO A 152 -1.76 4.91 -16.82
N LYS A 153 -1.28 5.30 -15.63
CA LYS A 153 0.13 5.66 -15.42
C LYS A 153 1.05 4.43 -15.45
N LEU A 154 0.59 3.34 -14.87
CA LEU A 154 1.31 2.07 -14.90
C LEU A 154 1.34 1.48 -16.32
N THR A 155 0.20 1.50 -17.00
CA THR A 155 0.09 1.05 -18.39
C THR A 155 1.00 1.88 -19.29
N GLY A 156 1.03 3.22 -19.10
CA GLY A 156 1.94 4.11 -19.82
C GLY A 156 3.42 3.81 -19.53
N PHE A 157 3.77 3.53 -18.27
CA PHE A 157 5.14 3.15 -17.90
C PHE A 157 5.55 1.83 -18.57
N PHE A 158 4.71 0.79 -18.55
CA PHE A 158 5.02 -0.49 -19.19
C PHE A 158 5.03 -0.42 -20.72
N ASN A 159 4.26 0.48 -21.32
CA ASN A 159 4.35 0.74 -22.75
C ASN A 159 5.67 1.39 -23.17
N TRP A 160 6.27 2.17 -22.26
CA TRP A 160 7.57 2.79 -22.49
C TRP A 160 8.74 1.86 -22.13
N VAL A 161 8.61 1.07 -21.05
CA VAL A 161 9.58 0.06 -20.60
C VAL A 161 9.13 -1.30 -21.11
N THR A 162 9.28 -1.54 -22.41
CA THR A 162 9.08 -2.88 -22.97
C THR A 162 10.30 -3.76 -22.69
N LEU A 163 10.13 -5.08 -22.82
CA LEU A 163 11.20 -6.05 -22.57
C LEU A 163 12.44 -5.78 -23.44
N GLU A 164 12.22 -5.38 -24.68
CA GLU A 164 13.30 -5.15 -25.65
C GLU A 164 14.25 -4.01 -25.27
N PRO A 165 13.79 -2.76 -24.97
CA PRO A 165 14.66 -1.72 -24.48
C PRO A 165 15.35 -2.07 -23.16
N GLY A 166 14.67 -2.80 -22.27
CA GLY A 166 15.24 -3.26 -21.01
C GLY A 166 16.41 -4.23 -21.22
N LEU A 167 16.28 -5.18 -22.13
CA LEU A 167 17.35 -6.11 -22.48
C LEU A 167 18.50 -5.43 -23.20
N ILE A 168 18.24 -4.48 -24.09
CA ILE A 168 19.28 -3.70 -24.77
C ILE A 168 20.07 -2.86 -23.75
N ALA A 169 19.40 -2.20 -22.80
CA ALA A 169 20.04 -1.44 -21.75
C ALA A 169 20.89 -2.34 -20.83
N ALA A 170 20.40 -3.54 -20.50
CA ALA A 170 21.14 -4.52 -19.69
C ALA A 170 22.35 -5.11 -20.43
N ALA A 171 22.29 -5.27 -21.75
CA ALA A 171 23.38 -5.78 -22.59
C ALA A 171 24.45 -4.72 -22.88
N ALA A 172 24.12 -3.43 -22.73
CA ALA A 172 25.03 -2.31 -22.93
C ALA A 172 25.81 -1.91 -21.66
N TRP A 173 25.56 -2.60 -20.53
CA TRP A 173 26.24 -2.46 -19.22
C TRP A 173 27.20 -3.62 -19.01
#